data_397eeaed3ef0857350e2a8e091b7274b
#
_entry.id   397eeaed3ef0857350e2a8e091b7274b
#
_cell.length_a   1.000
_cell.length_b   1.000
_cell.length_c   1.000
_cell.angle_alpha   90.00
_cell.angle_beta   90.00
_cell.angle_gamma   90.00
#
_symmetry.space_group_name_H-M   'P 1'
#
loop_
_entity.id
_entity.type
_entity.pdbx_description
1 polymer ?
#
loop_
_entity_poly.entity_id
_entity_poly.type
_entity_poly.pdbx_seq_one_letter_code
_entity_poly.pdbx_strand_id
1 'polypeptide(L)'
;LQLLRDVNGVTENIVRSRGGRIVKHLGDGTMAVFIDGVEAIEAGHEVIVAVSALTVGDYRPQLRAGLHTGEPRAVGDDFLGVDVNVAARVAAAAGAGELLASGATIEAAGADRYATRRRRFRAKGVPRDIEVFAVVPRYSD
;
A
#
# COMPACT_ATOMS: atom_id res chain seq x y z
N LEU A 1 20.40 -9.17 1.93
CA LEU A 1 19.81 -10.48 1.66
C LEU A 1 19.16 -10.51 0.29
N GLN A 2 19.29 -11.61 -0.40
CA GLN A 2 18.79 -11.75 -1.76
C GLN A 2 17.27 -11.61 -1.82
N LEU A 3 16.54 -12.21 -0.89
CA LEU A 3 15.08 -12.11 -0.88
C LEU A 3 14.60 -10.67 -0.76
N LEU A 4 15.22 -9.89 0.13
CA LEU A 4 14.85 -8.48 0.28
C LEU A 4 15.13 -7.69 -1.00
N ARG A 5 16.24 -7.96 -1.67
CA ARG A 5 16.55 -7.33 -2.95
C ARG A 5 15.52 -7.69 -4.02
N ASP A 6 15.09 -8.94 -4.07
CA ASP A 6 14.11 -9.40 -5.02
C ASP A 6 12.76 -8.73 -4.76
N VAL A 7 12.34 -8.65 -3.50
CA VAL A 7 11.10 -7.95 -3.12
C VAL A 7 11.16 -6.48 -3.52
N ASN A 8 12.27 -5.81 -3.21
CA ASN A 8 12.43 -4.39 -3.56
C ASN A 8 12.45 -4.19 -5.08
N GLY A 9 13.13 -5.06 -5.81
CA GLY A 9 13.19 -4.98 -7.28
C GLY A 9 11.82 -5.14 -7.93
N VAL A 10 11.07 -6.14 -7.50
CA VAL A 10 9.72 -6.39 -7.99
C VAL A 10 8.80 -5.20 -7.67
N THR A 11 8.87 -4.71 -6.43
CA THR A 11 8.07 -3.57 -6.00
C THR A 11 8.37 -2.32 -6.83
N GLU A 12 9.64 -2.01 -7.03
CA GLU A 12 10.04 -0.85 -7.83
C GLU A 12 9.53 -0.92 -9.26
N ASN A 13 9.67 -2.09 -9.89
CA ASN A 13 9.22 -2.26 -11.27
C ASN A 13 7.72 -2.05 -11.42
N ILE A 14 6.94 -2.63 -10.52
CA ILE A 14 5.48 -2.51 -10.56
C ILE A 14 5.03 -1.08 -10.28
N VAL A 15 5.60 -0.46 -9.23
CA VAL A 15 5.25 0.92 -8.88
C VAL A 15 5.51 1.85 -10.07
N ARG A 16 6.69 1.75 -10.68
CA ARG A 16 7.05 2.60 -11.82
C ARG A 16 6.17 2.35 -13.04
N SER A 17 5.86 1.08 -13.32
CA SER A 17 5.03 0.73 -14.48
C SER A 17 3.61 1.26 -14.36
N ARG A 18 3.15 1.54 -13.13
CA ARG A 18 1.82 2.10 -12.88
C ARG A 18 1.84 3.60 -12.56
N GLY A 19 2.92 4.26 -12.89
CA GLY A 19 3.02 5.71 -12.75
C GLY A 19 3.35 6.21 -11.36
N GLY A 20 3.72 5.33 -10.45
CA GLY A 20 4.13 5.70 -9.11
C GLY A 20 5.61 5.99 -9.02
N ARG A 21 6.02 6.48 -7.87
CA ARG A 21 7.41 6.79 -7.57
C ARG A 21 7.80 6.21 -6.21
N ILE A 22 8.92 5.53 -6.16
CA ILE A 22 9.49 5.07 -4.88
C ILE A 22 10.07 6.28 -4.16
N VAL A 23 9.62 6.51 -2.93
CA VAL A 23 10.16 7.57 -2.08
C VAL A 23 11.36 7.06 -1.32
N LYS A 24 11.21 5.94 -0.64
CA LYS A 24 12.28 5.36 0.17
C LYS A 24 11.96 3.91 0.55
N HIS A 25 13.00 3.18 0.86
CA HIS A 25 12.89 1.87 1.51
C HIS A 25 13.16 2.04 3.00
N LEU A 26 12.40 1.34 3.84
CA LEU A 26 12.44 1.46 5.30
C LEU A 26 12.57 0.06 5.90
N GLY A 27 13.81 -0.36 6.16
CA GLY A 27 14.02 -1.72 6.63
C GLY A 27 13.47 -2.73 5.62
N ASP A 28 12.40 -3.42 5.97
CA ASP A 28 11.71 -4.37 5.10
C ASP A 28 10.50 -3.79 4.37
N GLY A 29 10.27 -2.48 4.53
CA GLY A 29 9.14 -1.80 3.92
C GLY A 29 9.53 -0.83 2.82
N THR A 30 8.54 -0.35 2.08
CA THR A 30 8.74 0.61 1.01
C THR A 30 7.62 1.64 1.04
N MET A 31 8.01 2.90 0.90
CA MET A 31 7.06 4.00 0.72
C MET A 31 7.07 4.44 -0.74
N ALA A 32 5.90 4.49 -1.34
CA ALA A 32 5.72 4.95 -2.70
C ALA A 32 4.58 5.95 -2.77
N VAL A 33 4.56 6.79 -3.79
CA VAL A 33 3.49 7.77 -4.00
C VAL A 33 2.95 7.63 -5.41
N PHE A 34 1.63 7.87 -5.52
CA PHE A 34 0.90 7.84 -6.78
C PHE A 34 0.01 9.07 -6.84
N ILE A 35 -0.22 9.58 -8.04
CA ILE A 35 -1.21 10.64 -8.24
C ILE A 35 -2.59 10.03 -8.45
N ASP A 36 -2.66 8.85 -9.06
CA ASP A 36 -3.90 8.17 -9.41
C ASP A 36 -4.25 7.09 -8.38
N GLY A 37 -5.43 7.19 -7.77
CA GLY A 37 -5.87 6.24 -6.75
C GLY A 37 -6.10 4.82 -7.29
N VAL A 38 -6.58 4.68 -8.52
CA VAL A 38 -6.76 3.36 -9.15
C VAL A 38 -5.41 2.69 -9.34
N GLU A 39 -4.45 3.42 -9.90
CA GLU A 39 -3.12 2.87 -10.12
C GLU A 39 -2.43 2.48 -8.81
N ALA A 40 -2.65 3.26 -7.75
CA ALA A 40 -2.11 2.91 -6.43
C ALA A 40 -2.67 1.57 -5.92
N ILE A 41 -3.99 1.38 -6.03
CA ILE A 41 -4.62 0.12 -5.60
C ILE A 41 -4.16 -1.04 -6.47
N GLU A 42 -4.15 -0.86 -7.79
CA GLU A 42 -3.72 -1.92 -8.71
C GLU A 42 -2.26 -2.29 -8.49
N ALA A 43 -1.40 -1.30 -8.27
CA ALA A 43 0.01 -1.56 -7.95
C ALA A 43 0.13 -2.36 -6.66
N GLY A 44 -0.61 -1.96 -5.62
CA GLY A 44 -0.56 -2.67 -4.34
C GLY A 44 -0.97 -4.13 -4.47
N HIS A 45 -2.06 -4.41 -5.16
CA HIS A 45 -2.50 -5.78 -5.41
C HIS A 45 -1.49 -6.57 -6.25
N GLU A 46 -0.94 -5.94 -7.27
CA GLU A 46 0.04 -6.60 -8.14
C GLU A 46 1.32 -6.94 -7.39
N VAL A 47 1.80 -6.02 -6.53
CA VAL A 47 3.00 -6.27 -5.71
C VAL A 47 2.73 -7.43 -4.75
N ILE A 48 1.57 -7.44 -4.08
CA ILE A 48 1.22 -8.53 -3.16
C ILE A 48 1.29 -9.89 -3.87
N VAL A 49 0.71 -10.00 -5.05
CA VAL A 49 0.71 -11.26 -5.82
C VAL A 49 2.13 -11.63 -6.24
N ALA A 50 2.87 -10.67 -6.79
CA ALA A 50 4.23 -10.93 -7.28
C ALA A 50 5.18 -11.33 -6.17
N VAL A 51 5.08 -10.67 -5.00
CA VAL A 51 5.92 -10.99 -3.85
C VAL A 51 5.58 -12.37 -3.30
N SER A 52 4.29 -12.73 -3.28
CA SER A 52 3.87 -14.05 -2.79
C SER A 52 4.39 -15.20 -3.67
N ALA A 53 4.76 -14.90 -4.90
CA ALA A 53 5.32 -15.90 -5.83
C ALA A 53 6.82 -16.11 -5.61
N LEU A 54 7.48 -15.23 -4.88
CA LEU A 54 8.90 -15.40 -4.54
C LEU A 54 9.02 -16.46 -3.46
N THR A 55 10.02 -17.32 -3.57
CA THR A 55 10.26 -18.37 -2.58
C THR A 55 11.74 -18.49 -2.28
N VAL A 56 12.05 -18.81 -1.02
CA VAL A 56 13.39 -19.19 -0.61
C VAL A 56 13.24 -20.48 0.22
N GLY A 57 13.60 -21.62 -0.36
CA GLY A 57 13.28 -22.89 0.25
C GLY A 57 11.77 -23.06 0.31
N ASP A 58 11.25 -23.30 1.52
CA ASP A 58 9.80 -23.40 1.74
C ASP A 58 9.17 -22.09 2.17
N TYR A 59 9.96 -21.02 2.30
CA TYR A 59 9.46 -19.73 2.75
C TYR A 59 8.83 -18.95 1.60
N ARG A 60 7.59 -18.47 1.83
CA ARG A 60 6.87 -17.60 0.91
C ARG A 60 6.60 -16.27 1.61
N PRO A 61 7.21 -15.17 1.15
CA PRO A 61 6.96 -13.87 1.77
C PRO A 61 5.53 -13.42 1.54
N GLN A 62 4.95 -12.75 2.53
CA GLN A 62 3.62 -12.17 2.45
C GLN A 62 3.73 -10.68 2.70
N LEU A 63 3.26 -9.90 1.76
CA LEU A 63 3.31 -8.45 1.85
C LEU A 63 2.02 -7.92 2.47
N ARG A 64 2.16 -6.80 3.19
CA ARG A 64 1.04 -6.01 3.69
C ARG A 64 1.10 -4.67 2.98
N ALA A 65 -0.04 -4.19 2.51
CA ALA A 65 -0.11 -2.91 1.83
C ALA A 65 -1.12 -2.00 2.50
N GLY A 66 -0.78 -0.73 2.63
CA GLY A 66 -1.66 0.28 3.16
C GLY A 66 -1.62 1.52 2.29
N LEU A 67 -2.78 2.08 2.00
CA LEU A 67 -2.91 3.25 1.14
C LEU A 67 -3.72 4.33 1.84
N HIS A 68 -3.28 5.57 1.69
CA HIS A 68 -4.02 6.73 2.15
C HIS A 68 -3.82 7.87 1.17
N THR A 69 -4.87 8.66 1.00
CA THR A 69 -4.85 9.80 0.07
C THR A 69 -4.98 11.08 0.88
N GLY A 70 -4.11 12.03 0.61
CA GLY A 70 -4.10 13.30 1.28
C GLY A 70 -3.17 14.26 0.58
N GLU A 71 -2.72 15.28 1.30
CA GLU A 71 -1.81 16.29 0.81
C GLU A 71 -0.55 16.34 1.69
N PRO A 72 0.30 15.31 1.60
CA PRO A 72 1.53 15.29 2.38
C PRO A 72 2.47 16.40 1.93
N ARG A 73 3.24 16.94 2.88
CA ARG A 73 4.18 18.02 2.57
C ARG A 73 5.47 17.43 2.01
N ALA A 74 5.84 17.90 0.81
CA ALA A 74 7.09 17.50 0.19
C ALA A 74 8.26 18.21 0.88
N VAL A 75 9.30 17.46 1.24
CA VAL A 75 10.54 17.98 1.84
C VAL A 75 11.70 17.27 1.14
N GLY A 76 12.36 17.98 0.21
CA GLY A 76 13.36 17.33 -0.64
C GLY A 76 12.71 16.21 -1.45
N ASP A 77 13.28 15.02 -1.37
CA ASP A 77 12.73 13.83 -2.05
C ASP A 77 11.76 13.03 -1.18
N ASP A 78 11.49 13.51 0.03
CA ASP A 78 10.62 12.82 0.98
C ASP A 78 9.29 13.55 1.12
N PHE A 79 8.35 12.91 1.81
CA PHE A 79 7.07 13.49 2.20
C PHE A 79 6.87 13.31 3.69
N LEU A 80 6.33 14.35 4.33
CA LEU A 80 6.10 14.36 5.77
C LEU A 80 4.67 14.82 6.06
N GLY A 81 4.21 14.51 7.25
CA GLY A 81 2.92 14.98 7.76
C GLY A 81 2.02 13.86 8.24
N VAL A 82 0.83 14.27 8.69
CA VAL A 82 -0.17 13.34 9.25
C VAL A 82 -0.55 12.27 8.23
N ASP A 83 -0.73 12.65 6.96
CA ASP A 83 -1.18 11.69 5.95
C ASP A 83 -0.15 10.59 5.69
N VAL A 84 1.14 10.89 5.81
CA VAL A 84 2.19 9.87 5.70
C VAL A 84 2.10 8.90 6.89
N ASN A 85 1.88 9.43 8.10
CA ASN A 85 1.72 8.59 9.28
C ASN A 85 0.47 7.72 9.17
N VAL A 86 -0.63 8.26 8.65
CA VAL A 86 -1.86 7.49 8.44
C VAL A 86 -1.58 6.32 7.50
N ALA A 87 -0.91 6.56 6.36
CA ALA A 87 -0.58 5.49 5.42
C ALA A 87 0.23 4.38 6.08
N ALA A 88 1.24 4.74 6.86
CA ALA A 88 2.07 3.77 7.56
C ALA A 88 1.27 2.94 8.57
N ARG A 89 0.36 3.58 9.31
CA ARG A 89 -0.48 2.89 10.29
C ARG A 89 -1.51 1.99 9.63
N VAL A 90 -2.05 2.41 8.49
CA VAL A 90 -2.97 1.57 7.70
C VAL A 90 -2.24 0.31 7.22
N ALA A 91 -1.03 0.46 6.69
CA ALA A 91 -0.23 -0.69 6.28
C ALA A 91 0.06 -1.64 7.44
N ALA A 92 0.39 -1.09 8.60
CA ALA A 92 0.69 -1.90 9.79
C ALA A 92 -0.54 -2.68 10.28
N ALA A 93 -1.75 -2.20 10.01
CA ALA A 93 -2.99 -2.86 10.40
C ALA A 93 -3.41 -3.95 9.42
N ALA A 94 -2.81 -4.02 8.25
CA ALA A 94 -3.14 -5.04 7.25
C ALA A 94 -2.63 -6.42 7.68
N GLY A 95 -3.39 -7.44 7.33
CA GLY A 95 -2.96 -8.82 7.49
C GLY A 95 -2.04 -9.25 6.34
N ALA A 96 -1.49 -10.45 6.46
CA ALA A 96 -0.63 -11.01 5.42
C ALA A 96 -1.38 -11.11 4.10
N GLY A 97 -0.79 -10.57 3.04
CA GLY A 97 -1.40 -10.58 1.72
C GLY A 97 -2.59 -9.65 1.55
N GLU A 98 -2.79 -8.73 2.48
CA GLU A 98 -3.96 -7.87 2.49
C GLU A 98 -3.59 -6.42 2.12
N LEU A 99 -4.47 -5.79 1.34
CA LEU A 99 -4.38 -4.38 1.05
C LEU A 99 -5.50 -3.65 1.78
N LEU A 100 -5.14 -2.71 2.65
CA LEU A 100 -6.08 -1.81 3.30
C LEU A 100 -5.93 -0.41 2.70
N ALA A 101 -7.07 0.26 2.54
CA ALA A 101 -7.09 1.62 2.04
C ALA A 101 -8.02 2.47 2.89
N SER A 102 -7.63 3.73 3.12
CA SER A 102 -8.51 4.67 3.78
C SER A 102 -9.68 5.05 2.89
N GLY A 103 -10.78 5.54 3.50
CA GLY A 103 -11.93 6.01 2.75
C GLY A 103 -11.57 7.07 1.71
N ALA A 104 -10.59 7.92 2.01
CA ALA A 104 -10.12 8.92 1.07
C ALA A 104 -9.56 8.29 -0.21
N THR A 105 -8.86 7.17 -0.08
CA THR A 105 -8.35 6.45 -1.25
C THR A 105 -9.47 5.79 -2.05
N ILE A 106 -10.45 5.20 -1.36
CA ILE A 106 -11.60 4.60 -2.03
C ILE A 106 -12.35 5.66 -2.85
N GLU A 107 -12.56 6.85 -2.28
CA GLU A 107 -13.20 7.96 -2.99
C GLU A 107 -12.35 8.42 -4.18
N ALA A 108 -11.05 8.55 -3.99
CA ALA A 108 -10.15 9.00 -5.07
C ALA A 108 -10.14 8.02 -6.24
N ALA A 109 -10.27 6.73 -5.96
CA ALA A 109 -10.30 5.69 -6.99
C ALA A 109 -11.68 5.55 -7.65
N GLY A 110 -12.73 6.00 -6.98
CA GLY A 110 -14.12 5.82 -7.40
C GLY A 110 -14.80 4.82 -6.48
N ALA A 111 -15.77 5.28 -5.69
CA ALA A 111 -16.35 4.51 -4.59
C ALA A 111 -16.91 3.14 -5.00
N ASP A 112 -17.43 3.03 -6.21
CA ASP A 112 -18.05 1.79 -6.68
C ASP A 112 -17.13 0.90 -7.50
N ARG A 113 -15.86 1.30 -7.63
CA ARG A 113 -14.93 0.60 -8.51
C ARG A 113 -14.45 -0.73 -7.94
N TYR A 114 -14.37 -0.82 -6.61
CA TYR A 114 -13.85 -2.00 -5.92
C TYR A 114 -14.84 -2.52 -4.90
N ALA A 115 -14.89 -3.84 -4.75
CA ALA A 115 -15.54 -4.45 -3.60
C ALA A 115 -14.65 -4.21 -2.38
N THR A 116 -15.26 -3.74 -1.30
CA THR A 116 -14.53 -3.42 -0.08
C THR A 116 -15.24 -4.01 1.13
N ARG A 117 -14.47 -4.17 2.20
CA ARG A 117 -15.00 -4.62 3.47
C ARG A 117 -14.42 -3.74 4.57
N ARG A 118 -15.30 -3.06 5.31
CA ARG A 118 -14.86 -2.17 6.37
C ARG A 118 -14.12 -2.93 7.45
N ARG A 119 -13.03 -2.34 7.93
CA ARG A 119 -12.21 -2.90 8.99
C ARG A 119 -12.21 -1.96 10.20
N ARG A 120 -12.24 -2.54 11.38
CA ARG A 120 -12.04 -1.74 12.59
C ARG A 120 -10.60 -1.26 12.60
N PHE A 121 -10.42 0.05 12.81
CA PHE A 121 -9.10 0.66 12.76
C PHE A 121 -8.98 1.75 13.81
N ARG A 122 -7.95 1.67 14.62
CA ARG A 122 -7.52 2.73 15.53
C ARG A 122 -6.01 2.68 15.64
N ALA A 123 -5.38 3.85 15.55
CA ALA A 123 -3.93 3.93 15.67
C ALA A 123 -3.56 5.26 16.33
N LYS A 124 -2.54 5.22 17.16
CA LYS A 124 -2.03 6.40 17.84
C LYS A 124 -1.55 7.42 16.82
N GLY A 125 -1.95 8.67 17.00
CA GLY A 125 -1.55 9.75 16.11
C GLY A 125 -2.35 9.83 14.83
N VAL A 126 -3.37 8.98 14.67
CA VAL A 126 -4.26 8.99 13.51
C VAL A 126 -5.61 9.58 13.92
N PRO A 127 -6.17 10.51 13.13
CA PRO A 127 -7.52 11.03 13.42
C PRO A 127 -8.54 9.90 13.49
N ARG A 128 -9.49 10.01 14.44
CA ARG A 128 -10.44 8.94 14.70
C ARG A 128 -11.50 8.77 13.62
N ASP A 129 -11.68 9.77 12.77
CA ASP A 129 -12.64 9.73 11.68
C ASP A 129 -12.11 9.05 10.42
N ILE A 130 -10.87 8.58 10.45
CA ILE A 130 -10.31 7.82 9.32
C ILE A 130 -10.94 6.43 9.29
N GLU A 131 -11.69 6.16 8.23
CA GLU A 131 -12.23 4.83 7.96
C GLU A 131 -11.28 4.05 7.09
N VAL A 132 -11.20 2.73 7.32
CA VAL A 132 -10.28 1.84 6.61
C VAL A 132 -11.04 0.64 6.09
N PHE A 133 -10.70 0.23 4.88
CA PHE A 133 -11.37 -0.84 4.16
C PHE A 133 -10.34 -1.82 3.59
N ALA A 134 -10.66 -3.11 3.68
CA ALA A 134 -9.93 -4.11 2.90
C ALA A 134 -10.47 -4.05 1.48
N VAL A 135 -9.58 -4.01 0.51
CA VAL A 135 -9.94 -3.87 -0.90
C VAL A 135 -9.74 -5.21 -1.62
N VAL A 136 -10.81 -5.71 -2.22
CA VAL A 136 -10.76 -6.98 -2.95
C VAL A 136 -10.14 -6.74 -4.34
N PRO A 137 -9.18 -7.56 -4.77
CA PRO A 137 -8.61 -7.42 -6.11
C PRO A 137 -9.69 -7.58 -7.20
N ARG A 138 -9.66 -6.71 -8.21
CA ARG A 138 -10.67 -6.73 -9.27
C ARG A 138 -10.62 -7.98 -10.15
N TYR A 139 -9.46 -8.59 -10.26
CA TYR A 139 -9.23 -9.79 -11.08
C TYR A 139 -9.26 -11.06 -10.25
N SER A 140 -9.72 -10.96 -9.01
CA SER A 140 -9.85 -12.12 -8.13
C SER A 140 -11.22 -12.74 -8.36
N ASP A 141 -11.24 -13.98 -8.79
CA ASP A 141 -12.48 -14.74 -9.00
C ASP A 141 -12.86 -15.53 -7.74
#